data_f74bbfd730930cb33c86f2f0273329f2
#
_entry.id   f74bbfd730930cb33c86f2f0273329f2
#
_cell.length_a   1.000
_cell.length_b   1.000
_cell.length_c   1.000
_cell.angle_alpha   90.00
_cell.angle_beta   90.00
_cell.angle_gamma   90.00
#
_symmetry.space_group_name_H-M   'P 1'
#
loop_
_entity.id
_entity.type
_entity.pdbx_description
1 polymer ?
#
loop_
_entity_poly.entity_id
_entity_poly.type
_entity_poly.pdbx_seq_one_letter_code
_entity_poly.pdbx_strand_id
1 'polypeptide(L)'
;MEPLTQAQQELYDWLVVYIRENRHSPSIRQMMREMKLKSPAPVQSRLDHLRKKGYIDWNEGQARTIRILQETQGVPIFGAIAAGSMVEVFPDTQDPDTLEHFDPNAINFKGSDFALRVRGDSMIEALIDDGDIVIMRKVQDPKRVRNGTIVAARVESNTTLKYYLLVACKVVLKPANPRFEPMEYPAEEVSIDGELVGVWRSRGLG
;
A
#
# COMPACT_ATOMS: atom_id res chain seq x y z
N MET A 1 -19.68 -5.00 -2.00
CA MET A 1 -19.68 -3.57 -2.40
C MET A 1 -19.22 -3.42 -3.85
N GLU A 2 -19.72 -2.44 -4.58
CA GLU A 2 -19.29 -2.24 -5.96
C GLU A 2 -17.90 -1.57 -5.99
N PRO A 3 -16.89 -2.18 -6.68
CA PRO A 3 -15.55 -1.65 -6.71
C PRO A 3 -15.49 -0.26 -7.38
N LEU A 4 -14.54 0.57 -6.94
CA LEU A 4 -14.28 1.86 -7.55
C LEU A 4 -13.51 1.69 -8.86
N THR A 5 -13.79 2.54 -9.85
CA THR A 5 -12.90 2.68 -11.01
C THR A 5 -11.63 3.42 -10.57
N GLN A 6 -10.54 3.27 -11.33
CA GLN A 6 -9.27 3.95 -11.02
C GLN A 6 -9.46 5.46 -10.77
N ALA A 7 -10.23 6.14 -11.63
CA ALA A 7 -10.48 7.57 -11.50
C ALA A 7 -11.33 7.95 -10.28
N GLN A 8 -12.25 7.07 -9.85
CA GLN A 8 -13.02 7.24 -8.62
C GLN A 8 -12.15 7.01 -7.40
N GLN A 9 -11.28 5.99 -7.43
CA GLN A 9 -10.33 5.68 -6.37
C GLN A 9 -9.35 6.83 -6.14
N GLU A 10 -8.75 7.37 -7.21
CA GLU A 10 -7.83 8.52 -7.12
C GLU A 10 -8.48 9.74 -6.44
N LEU A 11 -9.73 10.07 -6.80
CA LEU A 11 -10.44 11.17 -6.16
C LEU A 11 -10.77 10.87 -4.70
N TYR A 12 -11.19 9.64 -4.40
CA TYR A 12 -11.55 9.21 -3.05
C TYR A 12 -10.35 9.24 -2.11
N ASP A 13 -9.22 8.66 -2.52
CA ASP A 13 -7.98 8.63 -1.74
C ASP A 13 -7.49 10.05 -1.42
N TRP A 14 -7.54 10.94 -2.41
CA TRP A 14 -7.19 12.34 -2.20
C TRP A 14 -8.17 13.05 -1.25
N LEU A 15 -9.48 12.80 -1.36
CA LEU A 15 -10.48 13.38 -0.45
C LEU A 15 -10.25 12.97 1.00
N VAL A 16 -9.94 11.71 1.25
CA VAL A 16 -9.64 11.18 2.59
C VAL A 16 -8.46 11.93 3.20
N VAL A 17 -7.35 12.03 2.46
CA VAL A 17 -6.14 12.74 2.90
C VAL A 17 -6.44 14.22 3.16
N TYR A 18 -7.09 14.89 2.18
CA TYR A 18 -7.37 16.32 2.28
C TYR A 18 -8.23 16.66 3.50
N ILE A 19 -9.32 15.90 3.72
CA ILE A 19 -10.25 16.14 4.85
C ILE A 19 -9.57 15.84 6.18
N ARG A 20 -8.70 14.82 6.24
CA ARG A 20 -7.93 14.49 7.45
C ARG A 20 -6.97 15.62 7.83
N GLU A 21 -6.19 16.14 6.87
CA GLU A 21 -5.20 17.19 7.09
C GLU A 21 -5.83 18.56 7.38
N ASN A 22 -6.85 18.94 6.61
CA ASN A 22 -7.42 20.29 6.65
C ASN A 22 -8.64 20.41 7.58
N ARG A 23 -9.18 19.29 8.09
CA ARG A 23 -10.37 19.24 8.95
C ARG A 23 -11.64 19.86 8.32
N HIS A 24 -11.65 20.00 7.00
CA HIS A 24 -12.82 20.45 6.23
C HIS A 24 -12.78 19.87 4.81
N SER A 25 -13.94 19.77 4.18
CA SER A 25 -14.08 19.30 2.81
C SER A 25 -13.52 20.31 1.79
N PRO A 26 -12.85 19.83 0.71
CA PRO A 26 -12.37 20.70 -0.35
C PRO A 26 -13.52 21.26 -1.21
N SER A 27 -13.22 22.33 -1.95
CA SER A 27 -14.11 22.85 -2.99
C SER A 27 -13.93 22.07 -4.30
N ILE A 28 -14.94 22.12 -5.18
CA ILE A 28 -14.86 21.54 -6.53
C ILE A 28 -13.63 22.05 -7.32
N ARG A 29 -13.29 23.34 -7.15
CA ARG A 29 -12.11 23.93 -7.81
C ARG A 29 -10.79 23.32 -7.32
N GLN A 30 -10.68 22.99 -6.04
CA GLN A 30 -9.50 22.31 -5.48
C GLN A 30 -9.40 20.89 -6.02
N MET A 31 -10.52 20.14 -6.04
CA MET A 31 -10.57 18.80 -6.63
C MET A 31 -10.19 18.81 -8.13
N MET A 32 -10.71 19.78 -8.90
CA MET A 32 -10.35 19.93 -10.32
C MET A 32 -8.84 20.14 -10.51
N ARG A 33 -8.22 20.98 -9.67
CA ARG A 33 -6.79 21.28 -9.76
C ARG A 33 -5.97 20.03 -9.49
N GLU A 34 -6.30 19.30 -8.45
CA GLU A 34 -5.59 18.08 -8.06
C GLU A 34 -5.74 16.98 -9.10
N MET A 35 -6.95 16.75 -9.56
CA MET A 35 -7.24 15.75 -10.58
C MET A 35 -6.84 16.21 -12.00
N LYS A 36 -6.23 17.40 -12.15
CA LYS A 36 -5.81 18.01 -13.43
C LYS A 36 -6.95 18.08 -14.45
N LEU A 37 -8.17 18.36 -13.98
CA LEU A 37 -9.37 18.44 -14.81
C LEU A 37 -9.68 19.90 -15.21
N LYS A 38 -10.14 20.10 -16.45
CA LYS A 38 -10.43 21.42 -17.01
C LYS A 38 -11.86 21.92 -16.74
N SER A 39 -12.76 21.03 -16.28
CA SER A 39 -14.16 21.38 -16.02
C SER A 39 -14.69 20.68 -14.76
N PRO A 40 -15.75 21.20 -14.11
CA PRO A 40 -16.32 20.61 -12.90
C PRO A 40 -17.09 19.30 -13.17
N ALA A 41 -17.62 19.08 -14.34
CA ALA A 41 -18.52 17.96 -14.62
C ALA A 41 -17.92 16.58 -14.33
N PRO A 42 -16.65 16.27 -14.69
CA PRO A 42 -16.05 14.97 -14.33
C PRO A 42 -15.88 14.79 -12.82
N VAL A 43 -15.58 15.87 -12.07
CA VAL A 43 -15.49 15.81 -10.60
C VAL A 43 -16.84 15.48 -10.00
N GLN A 44 -17.88 16.22 -10.42
CA GLN A 44 -19.24 15.99 -9.94
C GLN A 44 -19.72 14.57 -10.23
N SER A 45 -19.50 14.08 -11.46
CA SER A 45 -19.84 12.70 -11.81
C SER A 45 -19.12 11.67 -10.93
N ARG A 46 -17.82 11.86 -10.65
CA ARG A 46 -17.08 10.95 -9.75
C ARG A 46 -17.61 11.01 -8.32
N LEU A 47 -17.92 12.20 -7.80
CA LEU A 47 -18.53 12.38 -6.47
C LEU A 47 -19.89 11.69 -6.37
N ASP A 48 -20.76 11.85 -7.39
CA ASP A 48 -22.07 11.20 -7.43
C ASP A 48 -21.97 9.68 -7.41
N HIS A 49 -20.97 9.12 -8.12
CA HIS A 49 -20.72 7.69 -8.09
C HIS A 49 -20.17 7.22 -6.72
N LEU A 50 -19.25 7.98 -6.11
CA LEU A 50 -18.76 7.67 -4.76
C LEU A 50 -19.89 7.69 -3.73
N ARG A 51 -20.81 8.65 -3.83
CA ARG A 51 -21.99 8.73 -2.96
C ARG A 51 -22.93 7.55 -3.19
N LYS A 52 -23.27 7.24 -4.45
CA LYS A 52 -24.13 6.10 -4.79
C LYS A 52 -23.57 4.75 -4.31
N LYS A 53 -22.25 4.61 -4.30
CA LYS A 53 -21.55 3.42 -3.82
C LYS A 53 -21.34 3.43 -2.29
N GLY A 54 -21.74 4.49 -1.57
CA GLY A 54 -21.68 4.57 -0.11
C GLY A 54 -20.32 4.93 0.47
N TYR A 55 -19.40 5.48 -0.33
CA TYR A 55 -18.07 5.89 0.14
C TYR A 55 -18.04 7.27 0.78
N ILE A 56 -18.89 8.19 0.30
CA ILE A 56 -19.00 9.55 0.81
C ILE A 56 -20.46 9.97 0.91
N ASP A 57 -20.71 11.02 1.69
CA ASP A 57 -22.00 11.72 1.71
C ASP A 57 -21.78 13.23 1.85
N TRP A 58 -22.78 14.02 1.52
CA TRP A 58 -22.80 15.49 1.73
C TRP A 58 -24.21 16.02 1.94
N ASN A 59 -24.31 17.20 2.52
CA ASN A 59 -25.59 17.89 2.68
C ASN A 59 -25.91 18.63 1.37
N GLU A 60 -27.07 18.35 0.79
CA GLU A 60 -27.53 19.01 -0.43
C GLU A 60 -27.68 20.52 -0.24
N GLY A 61 -27.29 21.30 -1.24
CA GLY A 61 -27.34 22.75 -1.20
C GLY A 61 -26.28 23.43 -0.34
N GLN A 62 -25.43 22.70 0.36
CA GLN A 62 -24.35 23.24 1.18
C GLN A 62 -22.98 22.91 0.62
N ALA A 63 -22.14 23.92 0.41
CA ALA A 63 -20.77 23.70 -0.04
C ALA A 63 -19.88 23.16 1.10
N ARG A 64 -18.87 22.36 0.75
CA ARG A 64 -17.85 21.84 1.68
C ARG A 64 -18.41 20.95 2.81
N THR A 65 -19.42 20.16 2.51
CA THR A 65 -20.06 19.25 3.48
C THR A 65 -19.78 17.78 3.20
N ILE A 66 -18.86 17.47 2.27
CA ILE A 66 -18.48 16.08 1.97
C ILE A 66 -17.93 15.45 3.24
N ARG A 67 -18.50 14.31 3.61
CA ARG A 67 -18.07 13.44 4.70
C ARG A 67 -17.66 12.10 4.12
N ILE A 68 -16.57 11.53 4.61
CA ILE A 68 -16.17 10.17 4.30
C ILE A 68 -17.05 9.26 5.17
N LEU A 69 -17.84 8.40 4.54
CA LEU A 69 -18.69 7.43 5.24
C LEU A 69 -17.92 6.14 5.55
N GLN A 70 -16.97 5.83 4.70
CA GLN A 70 -16.00 4.79 4.95
C GLN A 70 -14.67 5.48 5.18
N GLU A 71 -14.23 5.54 6.41
CA GLU A 71 -12.81 5.61 6.66
C GLU A 71 -12.24 4.40 5.96
N THR A 72 -11.31 4.59 5.05
CA THR A 72 -10.48 3.49 4.57
C THR A 72 -9.97 2.82 5.83
N GLN A 73 -10.43 1.60 6.08
CA GLN A 73 -10.00 0.82 7.22
C GLN A 73 -8.51 0.57 7.01
N GLY A 74 -7.66 1.55 7.28
CA GLY A 74 -6.21 1.47 7.21
C GLY A 74 -5.63 0.68 6.02
N VAL A 75 -4.37 0.36 6.09
CA VAL A 75 -3.70 -0.54 5.15
C VAL A 75 -3.98 -1.98 5.60
N PRO A 76 -4.56 -2.85 4.75
CA PRO A 76 -4.82 -4.23 5.13
C PRO A 76 -3.50 -4.96 5.36
N ILE A 77 -3.41 -5.72 6.47
CA ILE A 77 -2.26 -6.58 6.77
C ILE A 77 -2.55 -7.95 6.18
N PHE A 78 -1.93 -8.27 5.06
CA PHE A 78 -2.13 -9.55 4.36
C PHE A 78 -1.40 -10.74 4.97
N GLY A 79 -0.82 -10.62 6.15
CA GLY A 79 -0.13 -11.69 6.85
C GLY A 79 1.33 -11.35 7.18
N ALA A 80 2.18 -12.37 7.30
CA ALA A 80 3.57 -12.22 7.67
C ALA A 80 4.51 -12.41 6.47
N ILE A 81 5.62 -11.69 6.43
CA ILE A 81 6.69 -11.86 5.44
C ILE A 81 7.96 -12.29 6.14
N ALA A 82 8.63 -13.30 5.59
CA ALA A 82 9.86 -13.80 6.17
C ALA A 82 11.03 -12.84 5.94
N ALA A 83 11.65 -12.43 7.02
CA ALA A 83 12.98 -11.86 7.00
C ALA A 83 13.95 -12.93 7.56
N GLY A 84 14.09 -14.04 6.86
CA GLY A 84 14.89 -15.21 7.23
C GLY A 84 14.79 -16.26 6.14
N SER A 85 14.48 -17.48 6.47
CA SER A 85 14.10 -18.51 5.50
C SER A 85 12.71 -18.25 4.92
N MET A 86 12.47 -18.67 3.68
CA MET A 86 11.20 -18.46 2.98
C MET A 86 10.00 -18.97 3.79
N VAL A 87 8.94 -18.17 3.88
CA VAL A 87 7.67 -18.56 4.52
C VAL A 87 6.57 -18.51 3.48
N GLU A 88 5.74 -19.53 3.46
CA GLU A 88 4.47 -19.49 2.70
C GLU A 88 3.60 -18.36 3.23
N VAL A 89 3.34 -17.37 2.40
CA VAL A 89 2.46 -16.26 2.75
C VAL A 89 1.62 -15.87 1.56
N PHE A 90 0.42 -15.69 1.82
CA PHE A 90 -0.81 -15.35 1.14
C PHE A 90 -1.71 -16.58 0.95
N PRO A 91 -2.57 -16.91 1.91
CA PRO A 91 -3.78 -17.61 1.53
C PRO A 91 -4.59 -16.65 0.62
N ASP A 92 -4.76 -17.04 -0.63
CA ASP A 92 -5.65 -16.39 -1.61
C ASP A 92 -7.12 -16.29 -1.13
N THR A 93 -7.39 -16.61 0.13
CA THR A 93 -8.72 -16.88 0.69
C THR A 93 -9.00 -16.19 2.03
N GLN A 94 -8.32 -15.09 2.38
CA GLN A 94 -8.78 -14.32 3.53
C GLN A 94 -9.93 -13.41 3.09
N ASP A 95 -11.08 -13.62 3.75
CA ASP A 95 -12.22 -12.74 3.65
C ASP A 95 -11.77 -11.30 3.99
N PRO A 96 -11.92 -10.32 3.08
CA PRO A 96 -11.49 -8.94 3.31
C PRO A 96 -12.00 -8.34 4.63
N ASP A 97 -13.15 -8.81 5.12
CA ASP A 97 -13.78 -8.32 6.34
C ASP A 97 -13.11 -8.87 7.64
N THR A 98 -12.22 -9.86 7.54
CA THR A 98 -11.49 -10.44 8.68
C THR A 98 -10.03 -10.00 8.77
N LEU A 99 -9.54 -9.21 7.80
CA LEU A 99 -8.16 -8.73 7.80
C LEU A 99 -7.92 -7.70 8.91
N GLU A 100 -6.81 -7.87 9.64
CA GLU A 100 -6.29 -6.82 10.52
C GLU A 100 -5.91 -5.61 9.66
N HIS A 101 -6.37 -4.42 10.03
CA HIS A 101 -6.06 -3.18 9.33
C HIS A 101 -5.14 -2.33 10.20
N PHE A 102 -4.12 -1.77 9.57
CA PHE A 102 -3.20 -0.83 10.17
C PHE A 102 -3.54 0.60 9.74
N ASP A 103 -3.87 1.49 10.69
CA ASP A 103 -4.07 2.91 10.42
C ASP A 103 -2.84 3.71 10.86
N PRO A 104 -1.88 3.97 9.96
CA PRO A 104 -0.75 4.83 10.25
C PRO A 104 -1.19 6.28 10.15
N ASN A 105 -1.52 6.92 11.28
CA ASN A 105 -1.90 8.35 11.33
C ASN A 105 -0.86 9.32 10.72
N ALA A 106 0.30 8.81 10.27
CA ALA A 106 1.45 9.60 9.83
C ALA A 106 1.94 9.31 8.40
N ILE A 107 1.42 8.30 7.70
CA ILE A 107 1.93 7.89 6.39
C ILE A 107 0.86 8.11 5.32
N ASN A 108 1.26 8.79 4.24
CA ASN A 108 0.40 9.03 3.08
C ASN A 108 0.40 7.77 2.21
N PHE A 109 -0.49 6.81 2.49
CA PHE A 109 -0.64 5.58 1.71
C PHE A 109 -1.71 5.71 0.62
N LYS A 110 -1.58 4.90 -0.42
CA LYS A 110 -2.53 4.82 -1.54
C LYS A 110 -3.44 3.61 -1.33
N GLY A 111 -4.63 3.62 -1.90
CA GLY A 111 -5.57 2.49 -1.82
C GLY A 111 -5.05 1.17 -2.42
N SER A 112 -3.91 1.21 -3.13
CA SER A 112 -3.20 0.04 -3.65
C SER A 112 -2.06 -0.44 -2.75
N ASP A 113 -1.77 0.28 -1.66
CA ASP A 113 -0.72 -0.10 -0.71
C ASP A 113 -1.26 -1.19 0.23
N PHE A 114 -0.40 -2.10 0.66
CA PHE A 114 -0.72 -3.18 1.59
C PHE A 114 0.36 -3.31 2.65
N ALA A 115 0.04 -3.95 3.75
CA ALA A 115 0.98 -4.13 4.84
C ALA A 115 1.29 -5.62 5.07
N LEU A 116 2.51 -5.89 5.56
CA LEU A 116 2.97 -7.21 5.96
C LEU A 116 3.67 -7.13 7.30
N ARG A 117 3.48 -8.12 8.14
CA ARG A 117 4.20 -8.24 9.42
C ARG A 117 5.52 -8.98 9.21
N VAL A 118 6.62 -8.35 9.55
CA VAL A 118 7.97 -8.93 9.40
C VAL A 118 8.17 -10.07 10.40
N ARG A 119 8.79 -11.15 9.94
CA ARG A 119 9.23 -12.29 10.77
C ARG A 119 10.70 -12.56 10.50
N GLY A 120 11.52 -12.48 11.54
CA GLY A 120 12.97 -12.69 11.49
C GLY A 120 13.77 -11.41 11.33
N ASP A 121 15.10 -11.55 11.19
CA ASP A 121 16.07 -10.47 11.34
C ASP A 121 16.96 -10.23 10.12
N SER A 122 16.64 -10.80 8.96
CA SER A 122 17.49 -10.67 7.78
C SER A 122 17.59 -9.25 7.21
N MET A 123 16.76 -8.32 7.67
CA MET A 123 16.73 -6.91 7.24
C MET A 123 17.10 -5.94 8.37
N ILE A 124 17.74 -6.42 9.43
CA ILE A 124 18.02 -5.63 10.65
C ILE A 124 18.93 -4.44 10.40
N GLU A 125 19.93 -4.56 9.51
CA GLU A 125 20.80 -3.44 9.14
C GLU A 125 20.09 -2.39 8.26
N ALA A 126 18.93 -2.73 7.70
CA ALA A 126 18.01 -1.78 7.07
C ALA A 126 17.02 -1.18 8.07
N LEU A 127 17.24 -1.38 9.39
CA LEU A 127 16.38 -0.94 10.49
C LEU A 127 14.97 -1.54 10.43
N ILE A 128 14.82 -2.73 9.85
CA ILE A 128 13.58 -3.50 9.81
C ILE A 128 13.76 -4.73 10.68
N ASP A 129 12.96 -4.81 11.73
CA ASP A 129 13.09 -5.79 12.81
C ASP A 129 11.93 -6.79 12.84
N ASP A 130 12.11 -7.89 13.56
CA ASP A 130 11.02 -8.83 13.79
C ASP A 130 9.82 -8.16 14.45
N GLY A 131 8.62 -8.43 13.93
CA GLY A 131 7.36 -7.83 14.40
C GLY A 131 7.01 -6.47 13.80
N ASP A 132 7.92 -5.81 13.07
CA ASP A 132 7.60 -4.57 12.36
C ASP A 132 6.49 -4.79 11.33
N ILE A 133 5.77 -3.72 11.04
CA ILE A 133 4.82 -3.67 9.91
C ILE A 133 5.48 -2.90 8.77
N VAL A 134 5.68 -3.56 7.64
CA VAL A 134 6.18 -2.95 6.41
C VAL A 134 5.01 -2.62 5.49
N ILE A 135 4.98 -1.39 4.99
CA ILE A 135 3.98 -0.92 4.05
C ILE A 135 4.57 -1.02 2.67
N MET A 136 3.90 -1.75 1.81
CA MET A 136 4.33 -2.10 0.48
C MET A 136 3.42 -1.45 -0.56
N ARG A 137 4.00 -0.89 -1.59
CA ARG A 137 3.28 -0.41 -2.78
C ARG A 137 3.28 -1.47 -3.84
N LYS A 138 2.10 -1.87 -4.31
CA LYS A 138 1.97 -2.89 -5.36
C LYS A 138 2.74 -2.50 -6.61
N VAL A 139 3.59 -3.40 -7.11
CA VAL A 139 4.34 -3.24 -8.35
C VAL A 139 3.47 -3.69 -9.51
N GLN A 140 3.24 -2.80 -10.49
CA GLN A 140 2.50 -3.11 -11.70
C GLN A 140 3.42 -3.61 -12.84
N ASP A 141 4.65 -3.10 -12.87
CA ASP A 141 5.67 -3.43 -13.88
C ASP A 141 7.01 -3.71 -13.19
N PRO A 142 7.40 -4.97 -13.03
CA PRO A 142 8.66 -5.36 -12.38
C PRO A 142 9.91 -4.75 -13.02
N LYS A 143 9.85 -4.40 -14.32
CA LYS A 143 10.97 -3.79 -15.05
C LYS A 143 11.30 -2.37 -14.58
N ARG A 144 10.40 -1.73 -13.84
CA ARG A 144 10.60 -0.39 -13.29
C ARG A 144 11.21 -0.39 -11.90
N VAL A 145 11.32 -1.55 -11.26
CA VAL A 145 11.94 -1.67 -9.94
C VAL A 145 13.44 -1.39 -10.06
N ARG A 146 13.93 -0.46 -9.25
CA ARG A 146 15.34 -0.06 -9.28
C ARG A 146 16.19 -0.98 -8.41
N ASN A 147 17.44 -1.19 -8.83
CA ASN A 147 18.41 -1.91 -8.00
C ASN A 147 18.60 -1.16 -6.67
N GLY A 148 18.67 -1.91 -5.57
CA GLY A 148 18.76 -1.39 -4.22
C GLY A 148 17.42 -1.06 -3.55
N THR A 149 16.28 -1.23 -4.25
CA THR A 149 14.96 -1.12 -3.63
C THR A 149 14.69 -2.32 -2.73
N ILE A 150 14.09 -2.09 -1.56
CA ILE A 150 13.58 -3.17 -0.70
C ILE A 150 12.22 -3.60 -1.26
N VAL A 151 12.07 -4.89 -1.52
CA VAL A 151 10.89 -5.45 -2.15
C VAL A 151 10.33 -6.65 -1.38
N ALA A 152 9.03 -6.86 -1.50
CA ALA A 152 8.41 -8.15 -1.25
C ALA A 152 8.54 -8.96 -2.54
N ALA A 153 9.44 -9.93 -2.54
CA ALA A 153 9.71 -10.81 -3.67
C ALA A 153 9.17 -12.20 -3.39
N ARG A 154 8.53 -12.79 -4.40
CA ARG A 154 7.99 -14.14 -4.35
C ARG A 154 8.72 -15.03 -5.33
N VAL A 155 9.15 -16.19 -4.83
CA VAL A 155 9.74 -17.28 -5.60
C VAL A 155 8.92 -18.54 -5.29
N GLU A 156 8.34 -19.15 -6.30
CA GLU A 156 7.34 -20.22 -6.14
C GLU A 156 6.17 -19.77 -5.24
N SER A 157 5.93 -20.45 -4.11
CA SER A 157 4.91 -20.11 -3.11
C SER A 157 5.43 -19.26 -1.95
N ASN A 158 6.72 -18.93 -1.94
CA ASN A 158 7.39 -18.30 -0.80
C ASN A 158 7.64 -16.82 -1.04
N THR A 159 7.32 -15.97 -0.07
CA THR A 159 7.56 -14.52 -0.14
C THR A 159 8.64 -14.11 0.86
N THR A 160 9.52 -13.19 0.46
CA THR A 160 10.59 -12.67 1.31
C THR A 160 10.80 -11.18 1.11
N LEU A 161 11.27 -10.49 2.17
CA LEU A 161 11.65 -9.08 2.13
C LEU A 161 13.16 -8.95 1.98
N LYS A 162 13.64 -8.37 0.86
CA LYS A 162 15.07 -8.24 0.54
C LYS A 162 15.34 -6.99 -0.28
N TYR A 163 16.61 -6.60 -0.37
CA TYR A 163 17.07 -5.72 -1.44
C TYR A 163 17.03 -6.44 -2.78
N TYR A 164 16.45 -5.79 -3.76
CA TYR A 164 16.37 -6.25 -5.14
C TYR A 164 17.57 -5.77 -5.94
N LEU A 165 18.24 -6.66 -6.65
CA LEU A 165 19.28 -6.36 -7.60
C LEU A 165 19.05 -7.20 -8.86
N LEU A 166 18.94 -6.55 -10.01
CA LEU A 166 18.90 -7.21 -11.30
C LEU A 166 20.30 -7.17 -11.92
N VAL A 167 20.92 -8.33 -12.12
CA VAL A 167 22.25 -8.48 -12.72
C VAL A 167 22.12 -9.41 -13.93
N ALA A 168 22.26 -8.86 -15.12
CA ALA A 168 21.98 -9.54 -16.38
C ALA A 168 20.55 -10.15 -16.39
N CYS A 169 20.43 -11.49 -16.43
CA CYS A 169 19.15 -12.20 -16.42
C CYS A 169 18.81 -12.83 -15.07
N LYS A 170 19.49 -12.42 -13.99
CA LYS A 170 19.29 -12.97 -12.65
C LYS A 170 18.83 -11.86 -11.70
N VAL A 171 17.93 -12.20 -10.82
CA VAL A 171 17.56 -11.40 -9.66
C VAL A 171 18.35 -11.90 -8.46
N VAL A 172 19.06 -10.99 -7.80
CA VAL A 172 19.74 -11.25 -6.52
C VAL A 172 18.90 -10.59 -5.43
N LEU A 173 18.38 -11.39 -4.52
CA LEU A 173 17.67 -10.97 -3.32
C LEU A 173 18.66 -10.90 -2.16
N LYS A 174 19.14 -9.67 -1.87
CA LYS A 174 20.21 -9.45 -0.89
C LYS A 174 19.62 -9.10 0.47
N PRO A 175 19.97 -9.84 1.54
CA PRO A 175 19.60 -9.46 2.91
C PRO A 175 20.37 -8.22 3.40
N ALA A 176 19.84 -7.56 4.42
CA ALA A 176 20.50 -6.52 5.19
C ALA A 176 20.91 -7.07 6.58
N ASN A 177 21.55 -8.22 6.57
CA ASN A 177 22.13 -8.86 7.74
C ASN A 177 23.21 -9.82 7.25
N PRO A 178 24.49 -9.65 7.65
CA PRO A 178 25.60 -10.48 7.19
C PRO A 178 25.54 -11.95 7.61
N ARG A 179 24.60 -12.33 8.51
CA ARG A 179 24.35 -13.72 8.87
C ARG A 179 23.61 -14.51 7.79
N PHE A 180 23.07 -13.83 6.77
CA PHE A 180 22.28 -14.43 5.71
C PHE A 180 22.99 -14.23 4.38
N GLU A 181 23.02 -15.28 3.56
CA GLU A 181 23.57 -15.21 2.21
C GLU A 181 22.58 -14.63 1.21
N PRO A 182 23.04 -13.90 0.19
CA PRO A 182 22.20 -13.49 -0.93
C PRO A 182 21.63 -14.71 -1.68
N MET A 183 20.40 -14.60 -2.16
CA MET A 183 19.74 -15.63 -2.95
C MET A 183 19.67 -15.18 -4.41
N GLU A 184 20.08 -16.05 -5.34
CA GLU A 184 20.07 -15.78 -6.78
C GLU A 184 19.07 -16.69 -7.49
N TYR A 185 18.23 -16.07 -8.33
CA TYR A 185 17.23 -16.77 -9.13
C TYR A 185 17.23 -16.24 -10.57
N PRO A 186 16.82 -17.05 -11.57
CA PRO A 186 16.44 -16.53 -12.87
C PRO A 186 15.36 -15.44 -12.73
N ALA A 187 15.48 -14.36 -13.50
CA ALA A 187 14.53 -13.24 -13.35
C ALA A 187 13.07 -13.63 -13.64
N GLU A 188 12.86 -14.67 -14.43
CA GLU A 188 11.54 -15.22 -14.79
C GLU A 188 10.88 -16.00 -13.65
N GLU A 189 11.66 -16.46 -12.66
CA GLU A 189 11.15 -17.19 -11.49
C GLU A 189 10.79 -16.27 -10.32
N VAL A 190 11.11 -14.97 -10.40
CA VAL A 190 10.89 -14.01 -9.32
C VAL A 190 9.75 -13.06 -9.66
N SER A 191 8.72 -13.08 -8.85
CA SER A 191 7.64 -12.07 -8.87
C SER A 191 7.89 -11.00 -7.82
N ILE A 192 7.70 -9.73 -8.17
CA ILE A 192 7.79 -8.62 -7.22
C ILE A 192 6.37 -8.16 -6.90
N ASP A 193 5.91 -8.46 -5.69
CA ASP A 193 4.56 -8.13 -5.26
C ASP A 193 4.45 -6.66 -4.84
N GLY A 194 5.52 -6.08 -4.27
CA GLY A 194 5.51 -4.68 -3.86
C GLY A 194 6.90 -4.12 -3.54
N GLU A 195 6.98 -2.78 -3.57
CA GLU A 195 8.13 -2.00 -3.12
C GLU A 195 7.86 -1.40 -1.74
N LEU A 196 8.87 -1.37 -0.87
CA LEU A 196 8.77 -0.76 0.45
C LEU A 196 8.52 0.76 0.34
N VAL A 197 7.49 1.24 1.02
CA VAL A 197 7.18 2.68 1.13
C VAL A 197 7.25 3.19 2.56
N GLY A 198 7.22 2.31 3.55
CA GLY A 198 7.35 2.70 4.96
C GLY A 198 7.50 1.51 5.89
N VAL A 199 8.03 1.77 7.07
CA VAL A 199 8.13 0.82 8.17
C VAL A 199 7.46 1.44 9.39
N TRP A 200 6.63 0.67 10.06
CA TRP A 200 6.03 1.07 11.31
C TRP A 200 6.35 0.07 12.42
N ARG A 201 6.72 0.59 13.57
CA ARG A 201 7.00 -0.18 14.77
C ARG A 201 6.14 0.32 15.92
N SER A 202 5.27 -0.55 16.45
CA SER A 202 4.60 -0.28 17.70
C SER A 202 5.62 -0.51 18.83
N ARG A 203 6.03 0.54 19.49
CA ARG A 203 6.64 0.37 20.81
C ARG A 203 5.49 0.15 21.80
N GLY A 204 5.29 -1.08 22.23
CA GLY A 204 4.43 -1.34 23.37
C GLY A 204 4.92 -0.45 24.51
N LEU A 205 4.04 0.39 25.03
CA LEU A 205 4.25 0.99 26.35
C LEU A 205 4.21 -0.19 27.32
N GLY A 206 5.41 -0.69 27.72
CA GLY A 206 5.56 -1.63 28.81
C GLY A 206 5.18 -0.99 30.14
#